data_f813bc62c17f560f536c44db2a62ce31
#
_entry.id   f813bc62c17f560f536c44db2a62ce31
#
_cell.length_a   1.000
_cell.length_b   1.000
_cell.length_c   1.000
_cell.angle_alpha   90.00
_cell.angle_beta   90.00
_cell.angle_gamma   90.00
#
_symmetry.space_group_name_H-M   'P 1'
#
loop_
_entity.id
_entity.type
_entity.pdbx_description
1 polymer ?
#
loop_
_entity_poly.entity_id
_entity_poly.type
_entity_poly.pdbx_seq_one_letter_code
_entity_poly.pdbx_strand_id
1 'polypeptide(L)'
;MDDDVVSISNLQRQILYSEAEVGMPKAIQAKKRLEALNSSIQINAYPNRLTTENAAGIISQYDIVVDGCDNFATRYLINDICIEQKKPYVYGAICGFEGQVSVFNYGNQKKNYRDLYPDEEEMQRMPPPPKGVMGVT
;
A
#
# COMPACT_ATOMS: atom_id res chain seq x y z
N MET A 1 5.54 2.15 -4.23
CA MET A 1 4.75 2.77 -5.30
C MET A 1 3.69 3.67 -4.70
N ASP A 2 3.56 4.90 -5.21
CA ASP A 2 2.63 5.89 -4.68
C ASP A 2 2.56 7.04 -5.70
N ASP A 3 1.37 7.45 -6.14
CA ASP A 3 1.15 8.53 -7.10
C ASP A 3 0.89 9.89 -6.43
N ASP A 4 0.83 9.91 -5.10
CA ASP A 4 0.59 11.11 -4.32
C ASP A 4 1.82 12.04 -4.23
N VAL A 5 1.55 13.29 -3.85
CA VAL A 5 2.55 14.25 -3.42
C VAL A 5 2.53 14.43 -1.90
N VAL A 6 3.65 14.88 -1.36
CA VAL A 6 3.76 15.22 0.07
C VAL A 6 2.80 16.36 0.39
N SER A 7 2.01 16.18 1.45
CA SER A 7 1.02 17.15 1.92
C SER A 7 1.27 17.50 3.40
N ILE A 8 1.07 18.76 3.77
CA ILE A 8 1.20 19.26 5.15
C ILE A 8 0.33 18.42 6.10
N SER A 9 -0.90 18.07 5.69
CA SER A 9 -1.83 17.27 6.50
C SER A 9 -1.34 15.84 6.80
N ASN A 10 -0.32 15.35 6.10
CA ASN A 10 0.25 14.04 6.31
C ASN A 10 1.48 14.06 7.24
N LEU A 11 2.16 15.19 7.39
CA LEU A 11 3.44 15.29 8.12
C LEU A 11 3.32 14.91 9.60
N GLN A 12 2.14 15.04 10.18
CA GLN A 12 1.90 14.65 11.58
C GLN A 12 2.10 13.13 11.84
N ARG A 13 2.14 12.28 10.81
CA ARG A 13 2.34 10.83 10.92
C ARG A 13 3.34 10.25 9.91
N GLN A 14 3.56 10.89 8.78
CA GLN A 14 4.46 10.41 7.71
C GLN A 14 5.88 10.95 7.93
N ILE A 15 6.60 10.38 8.89
CA ILE A 15 7.95 10.80 9.30
C ILE A 15 9.04 10.69 8.23
N LEU A 16 8.73 10.04 7.09
CA LEU A 16 9.64 9.97 5.93
C LEU A 16 9.82 11.31 5.24
N TYR A 17 8.89 12.26 5.46
CA TYR A 17 8.83 13.52 4.74
C TYR A 17 9.00 14.71 5.67
N SER A 18 9.40 15.85 5.10
CA SER A 18 9.55 17.14 5.75
C SER A 18 8.72 18.22 5.05
N GLU A 19 8.56 19.35 5.70
CA GLU A 19 7.83 20.50 5.14
C GLU A 19 8.47 21.02 3.84
N ALA A 20 9.80 20.95 3.73
CA ALA A 20 10.54 21.35 2.53
C ALA A 20 10.21 20.50 1.28
N GLU A 21 9.59 19.34 1.48
CA GLU A 21 9.24 18.40 0.41
C GLU A 21 7.77 18.48 0.00
N VAL A 22 6.99 19.38 0.61
CA VAL A 22 5.57 19.56 0.26
C VAL A 22 5.40 19.84 -1.23
N GLY A 23 4.48 19.12 -1.87
CA GLY A 23 4.23 19.16 -3.31
C GLY A 23 5.12 18.25 -4.15
N MET A 24 6.15 17.62 -3.57
CA MET A 24 7.01 16.68 -4.29
C MET A 24 6.42 15.25 -4.27
N PRO A 25 6.68 14.41 -5.30
CA PRO A 25 6.18 13.03 -5.34
C PRO A 25 6.67 12.18 -4.16
N LYS A 26 5.73 11.59 -3.41
CA LYS A 26 6.02 10.79 -2.21
C LYS A 26 7.00 9.65 -2.47
N ALA A 27 6.78 8.86 -3.52
CA ALA A 27 7.63 7.73 -3.85
C ALA A 27 9.11 8.13 -4.07
N ILE A 28 9.34 9.28 -4.69
CA ILE A 28 10.70 9.79 -4.96
C ILE A 28 11.37 10.29 -3.68
N GLN A 29 10.63 11.03 -2.83
CA GLN A 29 11.20 11.53 -1.57
C GLN A 29 11.46 10.38 -0.59
N ALA A 30 10.55 9.40 -0.52
CA ALA A 30 10.76 8.18 0.27
C ALA A 30 12.03 7.43 -0.17
N LYS A 31 12.24 7.26 -1.47
CA LYS A 31 13.48 6.64 -1.99
C LYS A 31 14.71 7.39 -1.50
N LYS A 32 14.79 8.70 -1.70
CA LYS A 32 15.94 9.52 -1.25
C LYS A 32 16.22 9.35 0.24
N ARG A 33 15.15 9.39 1.06
CA ARG A 33 15.27 9.28 2.51
C ARG A 33 15.79 7.91 2.94
N LEU A 34 15.26 6.85 2.35
CA LEU A 34 15.62 5.47 2.67
C LEU A 34 17.01 5.10 2.17
N GLU A 35 17.43 5.57 0.99
CA GLU A 35 18.82 5.39 0.49
C GLU A 35 19.84 6.14 1.36
N ALA A 36 19.47 7.32 1.88
CA ALA A 36 20.32 8.03 2.83
C ALA A 36 20.41 7.32 4.19
N LEU A 37 19.36 6.61 4.59
CA LEU A 37 19.35 5.81 5.82
C LEU A 37 20.14 4.51 5.68
N ASN A 38 20.02 3.84 4.54
CA ASN A 38 20.75 2.59 4.25
C ASN A 38 21.08 2.50 2.75
N SER A 39 22.33 2.80 2.42
CA SER A 39 22.83 2.76 1.04
C SER A 39 23.12 1.35 0.50
N SER A 40 23.01 0.31 1.33
CA SER A 40 23.29 -1.07 0.93
C SER A 40 22.10 -1.77 0.26
N ILE A 41 20.93 -1.16 0.26
CA ILE A 41 19.72 -1.71 -0.35
C ILE A 41 19.35 -0.99 -1.64
N GLN A 42 18.83 -1.75 -2.60
CA GLN A 42 18.30 -1.19 -3.83
C GLN A 42 16.83 -0.80 -3.65
N ILE A 43 16.48 0.46 -3.95
CA ILE A 43 15.12 0.97 -3.86
C ILE A 43 14.64 1.42 -5.22
N ASN A 44 13.56 0.81 -5.72
CA ASN A 44 12.89 1.20 -6.94
C ASN A 44 11.64 2.03 -6.59
N ALA A 45 11.62 3.29 -6.97
CA ALA A 45 10.48 4.17 -6.74
C ALA A 45 9.61 4.27 -7.99
N TYR A 46 8.31 4.05 -7.83
CA TYR A 46 7.32 4.17 -8.90
C TYR A 46 6.34 5.30 -8.51
N PRO A 47 6.52 6.52 -9.05
CA PRO A 47 5.63 7.66 -8.76
C PRO A 47 4.37 7.62 -9.63
N ASN A 48 3.78 6.45 -9.77
CA ASN A 48 2.61 6.18 -10.58
C ASN A 48 1.62 5.34 -9.80
N ARG A 49 0.35 5.40 -10.19
CA ARG A 49 -0.70 4.55 -9.66
C ARG A 49 -0.54 3.11 -10.14
N LEU A 50 -0.86 2.16 -9.26
CA LEU A 50 -1.00 0.76 -9.64
C LEU A 50 -2.29 0.59 -10.46
N THR A 51 -2.16 0.03 -11.64
CA THR A 51 -3.29 -0.22 -12.58
C THR A 51 -3.26 -1.65 -13.08
N THR A 52 -4.35 -2.10 -13.70
CA THR A 52 -4.44 -3.44 -14.30
C THR A 52 -3.34 -3.69 -15.35
N GLU A 53 -2.89 -2.65 -16.04
CA GLU A 53 -1.89 -2.75 -17.09
C GLU A 53 -0.47 -2.90 -16.55
N ASN A 54 -0.16 -2.33 -15.37
CA ASN A 54 1.20 -2.32 -14.84
C ASN A 54 1.43 -3.26 -13.65
N ALA A 55 0.36 -3.67 -12.95
CA ALA A 55 0.45 -4.41 -11.70
C ALA A 55 1.19 -5.73 -11.84
N ALA A 56 0.85 -6.54 -12.84
CA ALA A 56 1.48 -7.84 -13.06
C ALA A 56 2.98 -7.72 -13.32
N GLY A 57 3.39 -6.77 -14.16
CA GLY A 57 4.79 -6.52 -14.49
C GLY A 57 5.62 -6.01 -13.31
N ILE A 58 5.04 -5.18 -12.46
CA ILE A 58 5.72 -4.65 -11.27
C ILE A 58 5.81 -5.74 -10.20
N ILE A 59 4.70 -6.36 -9.84
CA ILE A 59 4.62 -7.36 -8.77
C ILE A 59 5.50 -8.58 -9.08
N SER A 60 5.64 -8.96 -10.36
CA SER A 60 6.50 -10.09 -10.76
C SER A 60 7.96 -9.95 -10.30
N GLN A 61 8.45 -8.74 -10.10
CA GLN A 61 9.84 -8.46 -9.74
C GLN A 61 10.15 -8.62 -8.24
N TYR A 62 9.13 -8.88 -7.41
CA TYR A 62 9.26 -8.96 -5.96
C TYR A 62 8.75 -10.28 -5.42
N ASP A 63 9.28 -10.74 -4.29
CA ASP A 63 8.91 -12.01 -3.65
C ASP A 63 7.69 -11.85 -2.72
N ILE A 64 7.49 -10.68 -2.15
CA ILE A 64 6.44 -10.37 -1.19
C ILE A 64 5.85 -9.00 -1.54
N VAL A 65 4.53 -8.87 -1.42
CA VAL A 65 3.84 -7.59 -1.56
C VAL A 65 3.34 -7.12 -0.20
N VAL A 66 3.68 -5.90 0.16
CA VAL A 66 3.19 -5.24 1.39
C VAL A 66 2.26 -4.09 0.98
N ASP A 67 1.04 -4.13 1.47
CA ASP A 67 -0.01 -3.17 1.15
C ASP A 67 -0.15 -2.11 2.25
N GLY A 68 -0.04 -0.87 1.85
CA GLY A 68 -0.32 0.31 2.65
C GLY A 68 -1.30 1.26 1.94
N CYS A 69 -2.09 0.78 0.97
CA CYS A 69 -3.05 1.62 0.26
C CYS A 69 -4.33 1.85 1.10
N ASP A 70 -5.08 2.87 0.73
CA ASP A 70 -6.28 3.32 1.44
C ASP A 70 -7.58 3.13 0.65
N ASN A 71 -7.52 2.37 -0.46
CA ASN A 71 -8.69 2.13 -1.30
C ASN A 71 -8.90 0.66 -1.65
N PHE A 72 -10.14 0.24 -1.71
CA PHE A 72 -10.53 -1.15 -1.94
C PHE A 72 -10.13 -1.65 -3.34
N ALA A 73 -10.32 -0.86 -4.38
CA ALA A 73 -10.02 -1.29 -5.75
C ALA A 73 -8.55 -1.72 -5.92
N THR A 74 -7.61 -0.96 -5.35
CA THR A 74 -6.19 -1.33 -5.37
C THR A 74 -5.92 -2.61 -4.56
N ARG A 75 -6.60 -2.81 -3.42
CA ARG A 75 -6.46 -4.03 -2.62
C ARG A 75 -6.90 -5.27 -3.36
N TYR A 76 -8.05 -5.22 -4.04
CA TYR A 76 -8.52 -6.32 -4.88
C TYR A 76 -7.56 -6.61 -6.03
N LEU A 77 -7.08 -5.58 -6.72
CA LEU A 77 -6.10 -5.73 -7.79
C LEU A 77 -4.81 -6.40 -7.29
N ILE A 78 -4.25 -5.94 -6.17
CA ILE A 78 -3.05 -6.55 -5.56
C ILE A 78 -3.32 -8.02 -5.22
N ASN A 79 -4.46 -8.29 -4.56
CA ASN A 79 -4.83 -9.64 -4.17
C ASN A 79 -4.88 -10.59 -5.37
N ASP A 80 -5.56 -10.21 -6.43
CA ASP A 80 -5.77 -11.05 -7.59
C ASP A 80 -4.45 -11.35 -8.32
N ILE A 81 -3.59 -10.36 -8.48
CA ILE A 81 -2.25 -10.56 -9.07
C ILE A 81 -1.36 -11.41 -8.15
N CYS A 82 -1.44 -11.23 -6.83
CA CYS A 82 -0.69 -12.05 -5.88
C CYS A 82 -1.13 -13.52 -5.90
N ILE A 83 -2.43 -13.80 -6.09
CA ILE A 83 -2.93 -15.18 -6.27
C ILE A 83 -2.38 -15.77 -7.57
N GLU A 84 -2.52 -15.04 -8.69
CA GLU A 84 -2.03 -15.49 -10.01
C GLU A 84 -0.54 -15.80 -9.97
N GLN A 85 0.26 -14.93 -9.39
CA GLN A 85 1.72 -15.06 -9.33
C GLN A 85 2.21 -15.87 -8.13
N LYS A 86 1.31 -16.41 -7.31
CA LYS A 86 1.61 -17.22 -6.11
C LYS A 86 2.52 -16.52 -5.11
N LYS A 87 2.31 -15.21 -4.90
CA LYS A 87 3.11 -14.38 -4.00
C LYS A 87 2.36 -14.10 -2.70
N PRO A 88 3.05 -14.10 -1.55
CA PRO A 88 2.48 -13.62 -0.29
C PRO A 88 2.04 -12.16 -0.40
N TYR A 89 0.87 -11.87 0.18
CA TYR A 89 0.30 -10.54 0.26
C TYR A 89 0.10 -10.16 1.72
N VAL A 90 0.89 -9.21 2.19
CA VAL A 90 0.82 -8.67 3.55
C VAL A 90 -0.12 -7.47 3.53
N TYR A 91 -1.25 -7.62 4.19
CA TYR A 91 -2.32 -6.64 4.28
C TYR A 91 -2.26 -5.89 5.59
N GLY A 92 -2.39 -4.57 5.55
CA GLY A 92 -2.57 -3.71 6.70
C GLY A 92 -3.58 -2.60 6.42
N ALA A 93 -4.53 -2.40 7.32
CA ALA A 93 -5.51 -1.32 7.23
C ALA A 93 -5.85 -0.77 8.60
N ILE A 94 -6.16 0.51 8.65
CA ILE A 94 -6.63 1.21 9.84
C ILE A 94 -7.90 1.98 9.52
N CYS A 95 -8.84 1.99 10.46
CA CYS A 95 -10.07 2.76 10.37
C CYS A 95 -10.50 3.21 11.77
N GLY A 96 -10.47 4.51 12.02
CA GLY A 96 -10.82 5.07 13.34
C GLY A 96 -9.88 4.56 14.44
N PHE A 97 -10.40 3.67 15.30
CA PHE A 97 -9.67 3.06 16.41
C PHE A 97 -9.32 1.59 16.18
N GLU A 98 -9.59 1.07 15.00
CA GLU A 98 -9.38 -0.32 14.65
C GLU A 98 -8.23 -0.48 13.65
N GLY A 99 -7.43 -1.52 13.83
CA GLY A 99 -6.39 -1.93 12.91
C GLY A 99 -6.57 -3.40 12.51
N GLN A 100 -6.31 -3.70 11.25
CA GLN A 100 -6.35 -5.05 10.71
C GLN A 100 -5.02 -5.36 10.06
N VAL A 101 -4.47 -6.53 10.35
CA VAL A 101 -3.28 -7.08 9.69
C VAL A 101 -3.52 -8.53 9.34
N SER A 102 -3.06 -8.93 8.15
CA SER A 102 -3.12 -10.32 7.72
C SER A 102 -2.03 -10.64 6.71
N VAL A 103 -1.71 -11.92 6.56
CA VAL A 103 -0.87 -12.42 5.47
C VAL A 103 -1.71 -13.36 4.64
N PHE A 104 -1.99 -12.96 3.42
CA PHE A 104 -2.76 -13.73 2.45
C PHE A 104 -1.85 -14.51 1.50
N ASN A 105 -2.42 -15.51 0.84
CA ASN A 105 -1.77 -16.36 -0.15
C ASN A 105 -0.48 -17.04 0.36
N TYR A 106 -0.41 -17.33 1.66
CA TYR A 106 0.73 -17.94 2.33
C TYR A 106 0.32 -19.21 3.11
N GLY A 107 1.28 -20.15 3.28
CA GLY A 107 1.06 -21.40 4.03
C GLY A 107 0.20 -22.44 3.29
N ASN A 108 -0.30 -23.43 4.04
CA ASN A 108 -1.04 -24.57 3.46
C ASN A 108 -2.50 -24.25 3.13
N GLN A 109 -3.13 -23.36 3.93
CA GLN A 109 -4.49 -22.88 3.70
C GLN A 109 -4.41 -21.47 3.11
N LYS A 110 -4.21 -21.38 1.81
CA LYS A 110 -4.03 -20.11 1.10
C LYS A 110 -5.32 -19.26 1.08
N LYS A 111 -5.63 -18.65 2.21
CA LYS A 111 -6.67 -17.62 2.28
C LYS A 111 -6.22 -16.37 1.55
N ASN A 112 -7.17 -15.62 1.03
CA ASN A 112 -6.92 -14.39 0.28
C ASN A 112 -7.87 -13.27 0.72
N TYR A 113 -7.69 -12.07 0.19
CA TYR A 113 -8.48 -10.89 0.57
C TYR A 113 -9.98 -11.07 0.29
N ARG A 114 -10.34 -11.81 -0.78
CA ARG A 114 -11.74 -12.09 -1.12
C ARG A 114 -12.41 -13.08 -0.16
N ASP A 115 -11.65 -13.90 0.60
CA ASP A 115 -12.21 -14.71 1.69
C ASP A 115 -12.65 -13.84 2.88
N LEU A 116 -12.01 -12.68 3.09
CA LEU A 116 -12.36 -11.73 4.14
C LEU A 116 -13.46 -10.76 3.67
N TYR A 117 -13.35 -10.26 2.45
CA TYR A 117 -14.27 -9.31 1.83
C TYR A 117 -14.74 -9.86 0.46
N PRO A 118 -15.78 -10.72 0.44
CA PRO A 118 -16.19 -11.42 -0.78
C PRO A 118 -16.91 -10.52 -1.78
N ASP A 119 -17.62 -9.48 -1.32
CA ASP A 119 -18.40 -8.59 -2.17
C ASP A 119 -17.61 -7.30 -2.48
N GLU A 120 -16.92 -7.32 -3.61
CA GLU A 120 -16.14 -6.17 -4.08
C GLU A 120 -17.02 -4.96 -4.38
N GLU A 121 -18.22 -5.17 -4.95
CA GLU A 121 -19.11 -4.08 -5.30
C GLU A 121 -19.67 -3.39 -4.05
N GLU A 122 -20.00 -4.15 -3.01
CA GLU A 122 -20.43 -3.62 -1.72
C GLU A 122 -19.31 -2.77 -1.10
N MET A 123 -18.09 -3.32 -1.06
CA MET A 123 -16.93 -2.62 -0.48
C MET A 123 -16.60 -1.32 -1.22
N GLN A 124 -16.73 -1.29 -2.54
CA GLN A 124 -16.50 -0.08 -3.34
C GLN A 124 -17.61 0.97 -3.17
N ARG A 125 -18.83 0.56 -2.79
CA ARG A 125 -19.96 1.48 -2.49
C ARG A 125 -19.90 2.05 -1.07
N MET A 126 -19.11 1.47 -0.18
CA MET A 126 -18.96 2.00 1.18
C MET A 126 -18.42 3.43 1.14
N PRO A 127 -18.99 4.33 1.94
CA PRO A 127 -18.44 5.67 2.07
C PRO A 127 -16.99 5.58 2.57
N PRO A 128 -16.10 6.47 2.10
CA PRO A 128 -14.74 6.49 2.61
C PRO A 128 -14.77 6.65 4.14
N PRO A 129 -13.88 5.96 4.87
CA PRO A 129 -13.82 6.09 6.32
C PRO A 129 -13.61 7.55 6.72
N PRO A 130 -14.04 7.95 7.92
CA PRO A 130 -13.81 9.29 8.44
C PRO A 130 -12.35 9.68 8.26
N LYS A 131 -12.10 10.87 7.70
CA LYS A 131 -10.74 11.36 7.53
C LYS A 131 -10.10 11.60 8.89
N GLY A 132 -9.05 10.89 9.16
CA GLY A 132 -8.23 11.07 10.35
C GLY A 132 -7.78 9.74 10.95
N VAL A 133 -6.55 9.73 11.41
CA VAL A 133 -5.96 8.66 12.19
C VAL A 133 -5.57 9.27 13.53
N MET A 134 -6.01 8.64 14.63
CA MET A 134 -5.62 9.09 15.96
C MET A 134 -4.18 8.65 16.25
N GLY A 135 -3.28 9.64 16.24
CA GLY A 135 -1.89 9.42 16.61
C GLY A 135 -0.99 8.93 15.48
N VAL A 136 0.25 8.61 15.85
CA VAL A 136 1.23 7.95 14.99
C VAL A 136 1.04 6.45 15.18
N THR A 137 0.65 5.78 14.13
CA THR A 137 0.49 4.32 14.11
C THR A 137 1.72 3.67 13.49
#